data_f692fbf4d1603ba1c1c931a8f235f5a1
#
_entry.id   f692fbf4d1603ba1c1c931a8f235f5a1
#
_cell.length_a   1.000
_cell.length_b   1.000
_cell.length_c   1.000
_cell.angle_alpha   90.00
_cell.angle_beta   90.00
_cell.angle_gamma   90.00
#
_symmetry.space_group_name_H-M   'P 1'
#
loop_
_entity.id
_entity.type
_entity.pdbx_description
1 polymer ?
#
loop_
_entity_poly.entity_id
_entity_poly.type
_entity_poly.pdbx_seq_one_letter_code
_entity_poly.pdbx_strand_id
1 'polypeptide(L)'
;MKKVVILGGGVAGMSAAHELIVRGYEVSVYEFKSIPGGKARSMPFVGSGTDGRKDLPGEHGFRLFPRFYRHVIDTLKRIPYENGTVYDNLTEVTRLDIATYTAPLLPLLAKIEFSLDNFMVVIRDLFDNGLGLSMDDLEQYGRKLWQVMTSCDERIREEYNLIDWWNFIEADQQSPAFQKIFAGFTKTLVACQSKIANTQTVGPVAVQMTLDITTPGTSFVRLLNGPTNDKWVNPWLIFLRDQGVDYHLEAKVESIDCVDGVIRSAKVTENGKTFEVEADYYIAAFPVEVMGKFITDAMVQADPTLVGVQKLVDSVAWMNGIQYYLKEELPITHGHVIYLDAPWSLTSVSQKQFWPDVDLSQYGDGTVKGVLSVDISDWDTPGVLFGKSATLCTAEEIKAEVWAQMKLSLNVDGAVILEDDVLHSWFLDTDIQFENPDQACTNMEPLLINRVGTWDDRPEAYTAIPNLFLAADYVRTNTNLATMEGANEAARRAVNAILKQDGSAEEPCEIWEMYTFEFMHIDLLKPYHHHDKRRFEKGLPWDGELF
;
A
#
# COMPACT_ATOMS: atom_id res chain seq x y z
N MET A 1 8.00 25.85 -23.34
CA MET A 1 7.74 24.95 -22.21
C MET A 1 7.22 23.65 -22.83
N LYS A 2 7.72 22.50 -22.38
CA LYS A 2 7.22 21.22 -22.86
C LYS A 2 5.95 20.86 -22.10
N LYS A 3 4.99 20.28 -22.82
CA LYS A 3 3.70 19.85 -22.27
C LYS A 3 3.73 18.37 -21.91
N VAL A 4 3.30 18.03 -20.71
CA VAL A 4 3.12 16.66 -20.24
C VAL A 4 1.65 16.41 -19.88
N VAL A 5 1.08 15.37 -20.46
CA VAL A 5 -0.25 14.88 -20.12
C VAL A 5 -0.12 13.66 -19.22
N ILE A 6 -0.76 13.70 -18.08
CA ILE A 6 -0.81 12.61 -17.10
C ILE A 6 -2.20 11.98 -17.13
N LEU A 7 -2.24 10.69 -17.38
CA LEU A 7 -3.45 9.89 -17.50
C LEU A 7 -3.64 9.08 -16.23
N GLY A 8 -4.54 9.54 -15.35
CA GLY A 8 -4.80 9.04 -14.00
C GLY A 8 -4.32 9.99 -12.91
N GLY A 9 -5.21 10.33 -11.97
CA GLY A 9 -5.00 11.29 -10.89
C GLY A 9 -4.86 10.65 -9.50
N GLY A 10 -4.37 9.40 -9.42
CA GLY A 10 -3.98 8.76 -8.18
C GLY A 10 -2.65 9.29 -7.64
N VAL A 11 -2.12 8.66 -6.58
CA VAL A 11 -0.84 9.07 -5.95
C VAL A 11 0.30 9.16 -6.97
N ALA A 12 0.39 8.22 -7.91
CA ALA A 12 1.41 8.27 -8.96
C ALA A 12 1.26 9.50 -9.87
N GLY A 13 0.03 9.77 -10.35
CA GLY A 13 -0.23 10.92 -11.22
C GLY A 13 0.00 12.25 -10.52
N MET A 14 -0.48 12.38 -9.27
CA MET A 14 -0.23 13.58 -8.44
C MET A 14 1.26 13.78 -8.14
N SER A 15 2.00 12.68 -7.89
CA SER A 15 3.46 12.75 -7.67
C SER A 15 4.20 13.20 -8.93
N ALA A 16 3.85 12.65 -10.09
CA ALA A 16 4.43 13.06 -11.36
C ALA A 16 4.13 14.54 -11.67
N ALA A 17 2.88 14.97 -11.44
CA ALA A 17 2.49 16.36 -11.61
C ALA A 17 3.29 17.30 -10.70
N HIS A 18 3.47 16.93 -9.42
CA HIS A 18 4.24 17.69 -8.45
C HIS A 18 5.70 17.87 -8.92
N GLU A 19 6.34 16.77 -9.30
CA GLU A 19 7.75 16.80 -9.70
C GLU A 19 7.98 17.53 -11.03
N LEU A 20 7.03 17.44 -11.98
CA LEU A 20 7.13 18.13 -13.26
C LEU A 20 6.87 19.63 -13.18
N ILE A 21 5.82 20.04 -12.43
CA ILE A 21 5.45 21.46 -12.36
C ILE A 21 6.55 22.30 -11.70
N VAL A 22 7.21 21.77 -10.66
CA VAL A 22 8.34 22.47 -10.00
C VAL A 22 9.60 22.52 -10.89
N ARG A 23 9.65 21.72 -11.96
CA ARG A 23 10.73 21.71 -12.98
C ARG A 23 10.36 22.43 -14.25
N GLY A 24 9.28 23.22 -14.23
CA GLY A 24 8.93 24.13 -15.31
C GLY A 24 8.25 23.48 -16.51
N TYR A 25 7.65 22.30 -16.37
CA TYR A 25 6.81 21.72 -17.40
C TYR A 25 5.38 22.26 -17.33
N GLU A 26 4.68 22.29 -18.47
CA GLU A 26 3.23 22.49 -18.51
C GLU A 26 2.56 21.14 -18.28
N VAL A 27 1.70 21.03 -17.25
CA VAL A 27 1.15 19.75 -16.81
C VAL A 27 -0.36 19.77 -16.81
N SER A 28 -0.97 18.77 -17.48
CA SER A 28 -2.41 18.49 -17.41
C SER A 28 -2.62 17.07 -16.88
N VAL A 29 -3.55 16.90 -15.93
CA VAL A 29 -3.91 15.60 -15.33
C VAL A 29 -5.37 15.29 -15.61
N TYR A 30 -5.68 14.06 -16.03
CA TYR A 30 -7.04 13.59 -16.31
C TYR A 30 -7.39 12.41 -15.41
N GLU A 31 -8.33 12.63 -14.49
CA GLU A 31 -8.82 11.66 -13.50
C GLU A 31 -10.31 11.38 -13.74
N PHE A 32 -10.67 10.09 -13.84
CA PHE A 32 -12.06 9.73 -14.17
C PHE A 32 -13.03 9.88 -12.97
N LYS A 33 -12.53 9.79 -11.73
CA LYS A 33 -13.35 9.97 -10.53
C LYS A 33 -13.58 11.46 -10.23
N SER A 34 -14.63 11.74 -9.48
CA SER A 34 -14.91 13.09 -8.94
C SER A 34 -14.03 13.46 -7.75
N ILE A 35 -13.29 12.49 -7.19
CA ILE A 35 -12.42 12.62 -6.02
C ILE A 35 -11.00 12.22 -6.41
N PRO A 36 -9.97 13.05 -6.14
CA PRO A 36 -8.56 12.72 -6.43
C PRO A 36 -8.00 11.69 -5.46
N GLY A 37 -6.81 11.17 -5.75
CA GLY A 37 -6.04 10.31 -4.87
C GLY A 37 -6.07 8.81 -5.21
N GLY A 38 -6.88 8.40 -6.19
CA GLY A 38 -6.96 7.00 -6.61
C GLY A 38 -7.33 6.08 -5.45
N LYS A 39 -6.66 4.93 -5.34
CA LYS A 39 -6.86 3.95 -4.23
C LYS A 39 -6.45 4.49 -2.85
N ALA A 40 -5.78 5.65 -2.77
CA ALA A 40 -5.42 6.29 -1.49
C ALA A 40 -6.46 7.30 -0.99
N ARG A 41 -7.62 7.41 -1.60
CA ARG A 41 -8.65 8.40 -1.24
C ARG A 41 -9.45 8.01 0.00
N SER A 42 -9.94 9.00 0.74
CA SER A 42 -11.17 8.90 1.52
C SER A 42 -12.36 9.39 0.69
N MET A 43 -13.56 8.92 1.04
CA MET A 43 -14.78 9.24 0.31
C MET A 43 -15.94 9.46 1.30
N PRO A 44 -16.97 10.26 0.95
CA PRO A 44 -18.12 10.44 1.83
C PRO A 44 -18.98 9.18 1.86
N PHE A 45 -19.48 8.83 3.04
CA PHE A 45 -20.65 7.96 3.16
C PHE A 45 -21.90 8.76 2.78
N VAL A 46 -22.16 8.80 1.48
CA VAL A 46 -23.16 9.69 0.87
C VAL A 46 -24.54 9.55 1.53
N GLY A 47 -25.11 10.68 1.93
CA GLY A 47 -26.43 10.76 2.56
C GLY A 47 -26.45 10.43 4.05
N SER A 48 -25.30 10.23 4.69
CA SER A 48 -25.23 10.04 6.14
C SER A 48 -25.36 11.35 6.92
N GLY A 49 -25.03 12.50 6.32
CA GLY A 49 -25.12 13.82 6.93
C GLY A 49 -26.56 14.31 7.04
N THR A 50 -26.96 14.79 8.21
CA THR A 50 -28.28 15.38 8.48
C THR A 50 -28.13 16.79 9.07
N ASP A 51 -29.17 17.61 8.98
CA ASP A 51 -29.21 18.96 9.55
C ASP A 51 -28.02 19.86 9.14
N GLY A 52 -27.55 19.72 7.89
CA GLY A 52 -26.43 20.50 7.34
C GLY A 52 -25.04 20.03 7.77
N ARG A 53 -24.94 18.89 8.45
CA ARG A 53 -23.64 18.25 8.78
C ARG A 53 -23.02 17.59 7.56
N LYS A 54 -21.72 17.38 7.64
CA LYS A 54 -20.96 16.63 6.62
C LYS A 54 -21.36 15.14 6.64
N ASP A 55 -21.23 14.49 5.51
CA ASP A 55 -21.25 13.03 5.44
C ASP A 55 -20.11 12.42 6.24
N LEU A 56 -20.35 11.25 6.85
CA LEU A 56 -19.34 10.49 7.57
C LEU A 56 -18.20 10.10 6.60
N PRO A 57 -16.93 10.18 7.02
CA PRO A 57 -15.80 9.84 6.15
C PRO A 57 -15.64 8.32 6.04
N GLY A 58 -15.72 7.79 4.81
CA GLY A 58 -15.32 6.43 4.45
C GLY A 58 -13.93 6.39 3.85
N GLU A 59 -13.30 5.23 3.84
CA GLU A 59 -11.97 5.03 3.28
C GLU A 59 -11.99 3.80 2.34
N HIS A 60 -11.20 3.84 1.27
CA HIS A 60 -10.93 2.63 0.47
C HIS A 60 -10.26 1.53 1.32
N GLY A 61 -9.42 1.92 2.25
CA GLY A 61 -8.76 1.20 3.32
C GLY A 61 -8.05 2.22 4.20
N PHE A 62 -7.68 1.94 5.43
CA PHE A 62 -6.96 2.90 6.26
C PHE A 62 -5.50 3.10 5.77
N ARG A 63 -4.90 4.26 6.08
CA ARG A 63 -3.57 4.63 5.57
C ARG A 63 -2.51 4.44 6.62
N LEU A 64 -1.45 3.73 6.21
CA LEU A 64 -0.23 3.52 6.98
C LEU A 64 0.94 4.22 6.31
N PHE A 65 1.76 4.90 7.10
CA PHE A 65 3.02 5.47 6.66
C PHE A 65 4.17 4.82 7.43
N PRO A 66 4.62 3.62 7.01
CA PRO A 66 5.80 2.97 7.59
C PRO A 66 7.02 3.88 7.51
N ARG A 67 7.96 3.67 8.41
CA ARG A 67 9.17 4.50 8.49
C ARG A 67 9.99 4.44 7.21
N PHE A 68 10.03 3.29 6.55
CA PHE A 68 10.76 3.11 5.31
C PHE A 68 10.14 3.83 4.10
N TYR A 69 8.96 4.45 4.23
CA TYR A 69 8.41 5.35 3.22
C TYR A 69 9.22 6.63 3.20
N ARG A 70 10.03 6.82 2.15
CA ARG A 70 10.91 7.98 1.99
C ARG A 70 10.41 8.94 0.92
N HIS A 71 9.97 8.40 -0.22
CA HIS A 71 9.53 9.21 -1.37
C HIS A 71 8.21 9.94 -1.07
N VAL A 72 7.21 9.24 -0.56
CA VAL A 72 5.94 9.89 -0.20
C VAL A 72 6.13 10.88 0.95
N ILE A 73 6.96 10.54 1.94
CA ILE A 73 7.25 11.43 3.08
C ILE A 73 7.96 12.72 2.61
N ASP A 74 8.92 12.61 1.68
CA ASP A 74 9.54 13.80 1.08
C ASP A 74 8.50 14.67 0.36
N THR A 75 7.59 14.05 -0.39
CA THR A 75 6.50 14.77 -1.04
C THR A 75 5.60 15.48 -0.03
N LEU A 76 5.18 14.81 1.07
CA LEU A 76 4.34 15.41 2.11
C LEU A 76 4.97 16.65 2.75
N LYS A 77 6.30 16.65 2.94
CA LYS A 77 7.05 17.80 3.50
C LYS A 77 7.08 19.02 2.57
N ARG A 78 6.75 18.85 1.31
CA ARG A 78 6.75 19.91 0.30
C ARG A 78 5.35 20.43 -0.05
N ILE A 79 4.30 19.87 0.53
CA ILE A 79 2.91 20.31 0.33
C ILE A 79 2.53 21.23 1.49
N PRO A 80 2.25 22.54 1.25
CA PRO A 80 1.80 23.46 2.29
C PRO A 80 0.45 23.01 2.89
N TYR A 81 0.34 23.11 4.20
CA TYR A 81 -0.90 22.90 4.93
C TYR A 81 -0.95 23.77 6.19
N GLU A 82 -1.97 24.63 6.32
CA GLU A 82 -2.11 25.58 7.44
C GLU A 82 -0.82 26.37 7.70
N ASN A 83 -0.21 26.20 8.87
CA ASN A 83 1.04 26.88 9.25
C ASN A 83 2.29 26.00 9.03
N GLY A 84 2.16 24.86 8.41
CA GLY A 84 3.21 23.88 8.18
C GLY A 84 3.05 23.16 6.84
N THR A 85 3.17 21.86 6.86
CA THR A 85 3.07 20.99 5.69
C THR A 85 2.12 19.81 5.95
N VAL A 86 1.74 19.11 4.92
CA VAL A 86 0.94 17.87 5.06
C VAL A 86 1.65 16.82 5.93
N TYR A 87 2.98 16.82 5.97
CA TYR A 87 3.75 15.94 6.85
C TYR A 87 3.41 16.12 8.34
N ASP A 88 3.05 17.32 8.76
CA ASP A 88 2.69 17.63 10.14
C ASP A 88 1.33 17.03 10.56
N ASN A 89 0.57 16.50 9.60
CA ASN A 89 -0.65 15.72 9.85
C ASN A 89 -0.37 14.25 10.19
N LEU A 90 0.89 13.81 10.21
CA LEU A 90 1.24 12.45 10.56
C LEU A 90 1.43 12.31 12.08
N THR A 91 0.67 11.40 12.67
CA THR A 91 0.73 11.06 14.10
C THR A 91 1.38 9.69 14.28
N GLU A 92 2.33 9.61 15.21
CA GLU A 92 3.00 8.35 15.54
C GLU A 92 2.05 7.38 16.24
N VAL A 93 2.09 6.10 15.84
CA VAL A 93 1.51 5.03 16.63
C VAL A 93 2.49 4.60 17.73
N THR A 94 1.97 4.23 18.88
CA THR A 94 2.80 3.80 20.02
C THR A 94 2.73 2.29 20.23
N ARG A 95 1.84 1.59 19.50
CA ARG A 95 1.55 0.19 19.74
C ARG A 95 1.02 -0.50 18.49
N LEU A 96 1.36 -1.77 18.36
CA LEU A 96 0.75 -2.73 17.44
C LEU A 96 0.34 -3.93 18.29
N ASP A 97 -0.89 -4.40 18.14
CA ASP A 97 -1.36 -5.57 18.87
C ASP A 97 -1.72 -6.72 17.91
N ILE A 98 -1.44 -7.94 18.36
CA ILE A 98 -1.92 -9.17 17.72
C ILE A 98 -3.11 -9.69 18.52
N ALA A 99 -4.23 -9.91 17.84
CA ALA A 99 -5.44 -10.50 18.41
C ALA A 99 -5.58 -11.95 17.94
N THR A 100 -5.90 -12.85 18.86
CA THR A 100 -6.13 -14.26 18.62
C THR A 100 -7.46 -14.69 19.23
N TYR A 101 -7.99 -15.87 18.85
CA TYR A 101 -9.22 -16.41 19.43
C TYR A 101 -9.03 -17.01 20.83
N THR A 102 -7.78 -17.16 21.29
CA THR A 102 -7.46 -17.96 22.48
C THR A 102 -6.69 -17.21 23.56
N ALA A 103 -6.24 -16.00 23.30
CA ALA A 103 -5.45 -15.21 24.24
C ALA A 103 -5.80 -13.73 24.16
N PRO A 104 -5.61 -12.95 25.24
CA PRO A 104 -5.73 -11.50 25.22
C PRO A 104 -4.83 -10.85 24.17
N LEU A 105 -5.10 -9.58 23.86
CA LEU A 105 -4.30 -8.79 22.91
C LEU A 105 -2.81 -8.83 23.30
N LEU A 106 -1.99 -9.29 22.37
CA LEU A 106 -0.54 -9.32 22.53
C LEU A 106 0.07 -8.02 22.00
N PRO A 107 0.68 -7.20 22.87
CA PRO A 107 1.29 -5.95 22.44
C PRO A 107 2.63 -6.19 21.72
N LEU A 108 2.74 -5.65 20.49
CA LEU A 108 4.01 -5.41 19.84
C LEU A 108 4.31 -3.91 19.96
N LEU A 109 5.43 -3.54 20.60
CA LEU A 109 5.78 -2.14 20.77
C LEU A 109 6.17 -1.52 19.43
N ALA A 110 5.46 -0.48 19.01
CA ALA A 110 5.78 0.29 17.82
C ALA A 110 6.86 1.35 18.06
N LYS A 111 7.06 1.73 19.31
CA LYS A 111 8.10 2.67 19.74
C LYS A 111 8.94 2.00 20.81
N ILE A 112 10.14 1.62 20.46
CA ILE A 112 11.11 1.04 21.40
C ILE A 112 12.00 2.18 21.89
N GLU A 113 11.88 2.55 23.16
CA GLU A 113 12.95 3.28 23.84
C GLU A 113 14.11 2.31 24.03
N PHE A 114 15.29 2.66 23.54
CA PHE A 114 16.44 1.78 23.58
C PHE A 114 16.89 1.56 25.02
N SER A 115 16.47 0.44 25.57
CA SER A 115 17.05 -0.14 26.77
C SER A 115 17.12 -1.66 26.58
N LEU A 116 18.12 -2.29 27.20
CA LEU A 116 18.24 -3.75 27.20
C LEU A 116 16.97 -4.41 27.79
N ASP A 117 16.35 -3.75 28.77
CA ASP A 117 15.13 -4.23 29.42
C ASP A 117 13.94 -4.26 28.45
N ASN A 118 13.78 -3.22 27.61
CA ASN A 118 12.70 -3.18 26.61
C ASN A 118 12.90 -4.23 25.52
N PHE A 119 14.13 -4.43 25.06
CA PHE A 119 14.44 -5.51 24.11
C PHE A 119 14.11 -6.88 24.70
N MET A 120 14.50 -7.13 25.94
CA MET A 120 14.20 -8.38 26.65
C MET A 120 12.71 -8.55 26.92
N VAL A 121 11.95 -7.45 27.13
CA VAL A 121 10.48 -7.48 27.26
C VAL A 121 9.83 -7.91 25.96
N VAL A 122 10.22 -7.35 24.83
CA VAL A 122 9.69 -7.76 23.50
C VAL A 122 9.96 -9.24 23.23
N ILE A 123 11.21 -9.68 23.45
CA ILE A 123 11.58 -11.10 23.30
C ILE A 123 10.78 -11.97 24.25
N ARG A 124 10.72 -11.62 25.53
CA ARG A 124 9.96 -12.39 26.52
C ARG A 124 8.47 -12.45 26.15
N ASP A 125 7.87 -11.31 25.76
CA ASP A 125 6.46 -11.24 25.46
C ASP A 125 6.10 -12.03 24.18
N LEU A 126 6.99 -12.09 23.19
CA LEU A 126 6.85 -13.00 22.05
C LEU A 126 6.90 -14.47 22.43
N PHE A 127 7.63 -14.83 23.49
CA PHE A 127 7.76 -16.21 23.98
C PHE A 127 6.71 -16.58 25.01
N ASP A 128 6.42 -15.69 25.97
CA ASP A 128 5.57 -15.98 27.13
C ASP A 128 4.07 -15.86 26.84
N ASN A 129 3.66 -15.19 25.76
CA ASN A 129 2.27 -14.80 25.51
C ASN A 129 1.45 -15.73 24.61
N GLY A 130 1.75 -17.02 24.58
CA GLY A 130 0.84 -17.97 23.96
C GLY A 130 0.80 -17.98 22.42
N LEU A 131 1.69 -17.27 21.73
CA LEU A 131 1.85 -17.40 20.27
C LEU A 131 2.54 -18.70 19.88
N GLY A 132 3.18 -19.38 20.83
CA GLY A 132 3.80 -20.70 20.63
C GLY A 132 5.07 -20.70 19.78
N LEU A 133 5.73 -19.54 19.60
CA LEU A 133 7.03 -19.45 18.94
C LEU A 133 8.12 -20.03 19.82
N SER A 134 9.02 -20.83 19.23
CA SER A 134 10.22 -21.35 19.87
C SER A 134 11.45 -20.49 19.54
N MET A 135 12.56 -20.69 20.28
CA MET A 135 13.85 -20.07 19.94
C MET A 135 14.33 -20.51 18.56
N ASP A 136 14.09 -21.76 18.19
CA ASP A 136 14.45 -22.30 16.87
C ASP A 136 13.68 -21.60 15.74
N ASP A 137 12.39 -21.28 15.97
CA ASP A 137 11.58 -20.49 15.01
C ASP A 137 12.19 -19.10 14.77
N LEU A 138 12.59 -18.41 15.84
CA LEU A 138 13.19 -17.07 15.73
C LEU A 138 14.58 -17.10 15.09
N GLU A 139 15.40 -18.10 15.43
CA GLU A 139 16.70 -18.29 14.80
C GLU A 139 16.54 -18.57 13.31
N GLN A 140 15.62 -19.43 12.93
CA GLN A 140 15.32 -19.72 11.53
C GLN A 140 14.88 -18.47 10.79
N TYR A 141 13.94 -17.68 11.34
CA TYR A 141 13.48 -16.45 10.72
C TYR A 141 14.60 -15.43 10.58
N GLY A 142 15.38 -15.23 11.66
CA GLY A 142 16.56 -14.35 11.64
C GLY A 142 17.59 -14.75 10.58
N ARG A 143 17.86 -16.05 10.43
CA ARG A 143 18.76 -16.59 9.38
C ARG A 143 18.25 -16.27 7.97
N LYS A 144 16.93 -16.39 7.73
CA LYS A 144 16.34 -16.06 6.43
C LYS A 144 16.34 -14.57 6.13
N LEU A 145 16.09 -13.71 7.12
CA LEU A 145 16.27 -12.27 6.95
C LEU A 145 17.73 -11.92 6.65
N TRP A 146 18.70 -12.53 7.35
CA TRP A 146 20.11 -12.36 7.09
C TRP A 146 20.48 -12.80 5.67
N GLN A 147 19.92 -13.91 5.19
CA GLN A 147 20.09 -14.36 3.82
C GLN A 147 19.63 -13.31 2.81
N VAL A 148 18.44 -12.71 3.00
CA VAL A 148 17.97 -11.63 2.12
C VAL A 148 18.90 -10.42 2.19
N MET A 149 19.28 -10.00 3.40
CA MET A 149 20.12 -8.81 3.62
C MET A 149 21.50 -8.90 2.97
N THR A 150 22.06 -10.09 2.90
CA THR A 150 23.44 -10.32 2.43
C THR A 150 23.54 -10.91 1.02
N SER A 151 22.39 -11.18 0.41
CA SER A 151 22.34 -11.62 -0.99
C SER A 151 22.58 -10.45 -1.94
N CYS A 152 23.24 -10.71 -3.06
CA CYS A 152 23.44 -9.73 -4.12
C CYS A 152 22.15 -9.46 -4.89
N ASP A 153 22.09 -8.31 -5.55
CA ASP A 153 20.92 -7.87 -6.33
C ASP A 153 20.54 -8.88 -7.42
N GLU A 154 21.53 -9.50 -8.06
CA GLU A 154 21.30 -10.48 -9.11
C GLU A 154 20.59 -11.72 -8.56
N ARG A 155 21.02 -12.24 -7.39
CA ARG A 155 20.34 -13.37 -6.73
C ARG A 155 18.92 -13.01 -6.34
N ILE A 156 18.72 -11.83 -5.76
CA ILE A 156 17.39 -11.36 -5.37
C ILE A 156 16.45 -11.29 -6.59
N ARG A 157 16.94 -10.77 -7.72
CA ARG A 157 16.12 -10.57 -8.93
C ARG A 157 15.87 -11.87 -9.71
N GLU A 158 16.87 -12.74 -9.81
CA GLU A 158 16.80 -13.90 -10.70
C GLU A 158 16.40 -15.18 -9.96
N GLU A 159 16.89 -15.39 -8.73
CA GLU A 159 16.60 -16.59 -7.95
C GLU A 159 15.36 -16.39 -7.05
N TYR A 160 15.31 -15.28 -6.25
CA TYR A 160 14.22 -15.09 -5.28
C TYR A 160 12.91 -14.65 -5.94
N ASN A 161 12.91 -14.14 -7.15
CA ASN A 161 11.71 -13.96 -7.95
C ASN A 161 11.00 -15.28 -8.24
N LEU A 162 11.74 -16.40 -8.33
CA LEU A 162 11.21 -17.72 -8.67
C LEU A 162 10.86 -18.58 -7.45
N ILE A 163 11.07 -18.06 -6.24
CA ILE A 163 10.82 -18.77 -4.97
C ILE A 163 9.72 -18.03 -4.21
N ASP A 164 8.66 -18.71 -3.84
CA ASP A 164 7.64 -18.15 -2.97
C ASP A 164 8.14 -18.04 -1.52
N TRP A 165 7.53 -17.11 -0.77
CA TRP A 165 7.94 -16.81 0.60
C TRP A 165 7.81 -18.00 1.53
N TRP A 166 6.78 -18.82 1.38
CA TRP A 166 6.56 -20.02 2.19
C TRP A 166 7.72 -21.01 2.09
N ASN A 167 8.14 -21.32 0.86
CA ASN A 167 9.26 -22.22 0.59
C ASN A 167 10.60 -21.58 0.98
N PHE A 168 10.78 -20.29 0.74
CA PHE A 168 12.02 -19.59 1.10
C PHE A 168 12.29 -19.66 2.60
N ILE A 169 11.29 -19.41 3.46
CA ILE A 169 11.46 -19.48 4.91
C ILE A 169 11.36 -20.91 5.46
N GLU A 170 11.17 -21.91 4.59
CA GLU A 170 11.04 -23.33 4.96
C GLU A 170 9.89 -23.60 5.92
N ALA A 171 8.75 -22.93 5.71
CA ALA A 171 7.63 -22.91 6.65
C ALA A 171 7.05 -24.30 6.98
N ASP A 172 7.04 -25.25 6.03
CA ASP A 172 6.56 -26.61 6.28
C ASP A 172 7.36 -27.39 7.34
N GLN A 173 8.60 -26.95 7.61
CA GLN A 173 9.50 -27.58 8.60
C GLN A 173 9.43 -26.89 9.96
N GLN A 174 8.68 -25.80 10.08
CA GLN A 174 8.61 -24.96 11.28
C GLN A 174 7.30 -25.19 12.05
N SER A 175 7.23 -24.61 13.26
CA SER A 175 6.05 -24.71 14.10
C SER A 175 4.79 -24.11 13.46
N PRO A 176 3.58 -24.51 13.88
CA PRO A 176 2.33 -23.86 13.44
C PRO A 176 2.30 -22.36 13.77
N ALA A 177 2.93 -21.92 14.85
CA ALA A 177 3.05 -20.51 15.22
C ALA A 177 3.92 -19.75 14.21
N PHE A 178 5.06 -20.32 13.82
CA PHE A 178 5.93 -19.77 12.78
C PHE A 178 5.17 -19.59 11.46
N GLN A 179 4.48 -20.63 11.01
CA GLN A 179 3.69 -20.60 9.78
C GLN A 179 2.65 -19.49 9.80
N LYS A 180 1.95 -19.36 10.93
CA LYS A 180 0.89 -18.40 11.11
C LYS A 180 1.40 -16.96 11.13
N ILE A 181 2.50 -16.70 11.85
CA ILE A 181 3.04 -15.36 12.07
C ILE A 181 3.91 -14.94 10.89
N PHE A 182 4.96 -15.69 10.58
CA PHE A 182 5.98 -15.25 9.61
C PHE A 182 5.65 -15.58 8.15
N ALA A 183 4.86 -16.61 7.91
CA ALA A 183 4.34 -16.88 6.57
C ALA A 183 3.00 -16.16 6.31
N GLY A 184 2.14 -16.04 7.33
CA GLY A 184 0.81 -15.45 7.19
C GLY A 184 0.79 -13.94 6.99
N PHE A 185 1.82 -13.20 7.45
CA PHE A 185 1.83 -11.73 7.41
C PHE A 185 1.71 -11.14 6.00
N THR A 186 2.14 -11.86 4.96
CA THR A 186 2.06 -11.38 3.58
C THR A 186 0.62 -11.13 3.14
N LYS A 187 -0.31 -11.98 3.59
CA LYS A 187 -1.72 -11.83 3.26
C LYS A 187 -2.33 -10.62 3.96
N THR A 188 -2.02 -10.45 5.23
CA THR A 188 -2.49 -9.34 6.04
C THR A 188 -1.96 -7.98 5.56
N LEU A 189 -0.73 -7.93 5.07
CA LEU A 189 -0.10 -6.67 4.64
C LEU A 189 -0.40 -6.28 3.19
N VAL A 190 -0.48 -7.26 2.30
CA VAL A 190 -0.55 -7.02 0.84
C VAL A 190 -1.49 -7.96 0.11
N ALA A 191 -2.44 -8.57 0.80
CA ALA A 191 -3.44 -9.50 0.27
C ALA A 191 -2.85 -10.67 -0.55
N CYS A 192 -1.55 -10.97 -0.42
CA CYS A 192 -0.86 -12.00 -1.18
C CYS A 192 -0.54 -13.22 -0.32
N GLN A 193 -1.05 -14.38 -0.69
CA GLN A 193 -0.74 -15.63 0.02
C GLN A 193 0.75 -15.96 -0.09
N SER A 194 1.39 -16.35 1.03
CA SER A 194 2.82 -16.67 1.09
C SER A 194 3.28 -17.75 0.11
N LYS A 195 2.42 -18.68 -0.24
CA LYS A 195 2.68 -19.77 -1.22
C LYS A 195 2.71 -19.31 -2.67
N ILE A 196 2.34 -18.08 -2.95
CA ILE A 196 2.42 -17.47 -4.29
C ILE A 196 3.19 -16.15 -4.30
N ALA A 197 3.40 -15.52 -3.15
CA ALA A 197 4.13 -14.27 -3.02
C ALA A 197 5.62 -14.48 -3.28
N ASN A 198 6.23 -13.73 -4.21
CA ASN A 198 7.64 -13.90 -4.50
C ASN A 198 8.52 -13.35 -3.36
N THR A 199 9.62 -14.04 -3.10
CA THR A 199 10.58 -13.68 -2.06
C THR A 199 11.34 -12.40 -2.40
N GLN A 200 11.50 -12.08 -3.68
CA GLN A 200 12.16 -10.86 -4.14
C GLN A 200 11.48 -9.59 -3.59
N THR A 201 10.14 -9.58 -3.47
CA THR A 201 9.40 -8.46 -2.88
C THR A 201 9.25 -8.61 -1.38
N VAL A 202 8.80 -9.78 -0.93
CA VAL A 202 8.47 -10.02 0.49
C VAL A 202 9.69 -9.97 1.39
N GLY A 203 10.80 -10.56 0.94
CA GLY A 203 12.03 -10.62 1.74
C GLY A 203 12.56 -9.23 2.13
N PRO A 204 12.83 -8.35 1.16
CA PRO A 204 13.24 -6.97 1.45
C PRO A 204 12.29 -6.20 2.36
N VAL A 205 10.97 -6.33 2.15
CA VAL A 205 9.97 -5.67 3.01
C VAL A 205 10.01 -6.22 4.43
N ALA A 206 10.12 -7.55 4.61
CA ALA A 206 10.23 -8.18 5.92
C ALA A 206 11.50 -7.73 6.67
N VAL A 207 12.63 -7.63 5.97
CA VAL A 207 13.87 -7.06 6.52
C VAL A 207 13.66 -5.62 6.94
N GLN A 208 13.11 -4.79 6.06
CA GLN A 208 12.90 -3.36 6.35
C GLN A 208 11.98 -3.15 7.55
N MET A 209 10.87 -3.88 7.62
CA MET A 209 9.97 -3.81 8.77
C MET A 209 10.67 -4.23 10.07
N THR A 210 11.48 -5.28 10.03
CA THR A 210 12.24 -5.73 11.21
C THR A 210 13.25 -4.67 11.66
N LEU A 211 13.97 -4.05 10.72
CA LEU A 211 14.90 -2.95 11.01
C LEU A 211 14.17 -1.73 11.59
N ASP A 212 13.01 -1.37 11.04
CA ASP A 212 12.22 -0.25 11.51
C ASP A 212 11.71 -0.46 12.96
N ILE A 213 11.22 -1.66 13.28
CA ILE A 213 10.77 -2.03 14.63
C ILE A 213 11.93 -1.99 15.63
N THR A 214 13.12 -2.42 15.22
CA THR A 214 14.30 -2.47 16.10
C THR A 214 15.07 -1.15 16.19
N THR A 215 14.70 -0.12 15.41
CA THR A 215 15.36 1.17 15.41
C THR A 215 14.88 2.05 16.57
N PRO A 216 15.75 2.46 17.50
CA PRO A 216 15.37 3.22 18.69
C PRO A 216 14.84 4.62 18.38
N GLY A 217 13.95 5.12 19.24
CA GLY A 217 13.61 6.54 19.35
C GLY A 217 12.59 7.11 18.36
N THR A 218 12.06 6.29 17.42
CA THR A 218 11.00 6.70 16.49
C THR A 218 9.95 5.63 16.32
N SER A 219 8.71 6.03 16.05
CA SER A 219 7.67 5.08 15.66
C SER A 219 7.99 4.45 14.29
N PHE A 220 7.75 3.15 14.14
CA PHE A 220 7.93 2.48 12.85
C PHE A 220 6.78 2.74 11.87
N VAL A 221 5.64 3.26 12.35
CA VAL A 221 4.45 3.59 11.55
C VAL A 221 3.82 4.90 12.05
N ARG A 222 3.26 5.66 11.12
CA ARG A 222 2.46 6.86 11.39
C ARG A 222 1.10 6.75 10.70
N LEU A 223 0.12 7.47 11.23
CA LEU A 223 -1.25 7.60 10.69
C LEU A 223 -1.56 9.07 10.44
N LEU A 224 -2.55 9.36 9.60
CA LEU A 224 -3.07 10.71 9.44
C LEU A 224 -3.94 11.12 10.64
N ASN A 225 -3.89 12.39 11.02
CA ASN A 225 -4.70 12.99 12.10
C ASN A 225 -6.11 13.39 11.65
N GLY A 226 -6.63 12.79 10.60
CA GLY A 226 -7.97 13.01 10.06
C GLY A 226 -8.20 12.22 8.77
N PRO A 227 -9.38 12.36 8.15
CA PRO A 227 -9.69 11.69 6.88
C PRO A 227 -8.65 11.98 5.80
N THR A 228 -8.32 10.97 5.00
CA THR A 228 -7.18 11.01 4.06
C THR A 228 -7.29 12.19 3.08
N ASN A 229 -8.46 12.43 2.49
CA ASN A 229 -8.60 13.54 1.56
C ASN A 229 -8.49 14.90 2.26
N ASP A 230 -9.02 15.05 3.47
CA ASP A 230 -8.98 16.31 4.21
C ASP A 230 -7.56 16.67 4.64
N LYS A 231 -6.77 15.68 5.05
CA LYS A 231 -5.44 15.88 5.65
C LYS A 231 -4.27 15.72 4.70
N TRP A 232 -4.50 15.15 3.51
CA TRP A 232 -3.43 14.91 2.54
C TRP A 232 -3.85 15.26 1.10
N VAL A 233 -4.85 14.57 0.52
CA VAL A 233 -5.07 14.59 -0.92
C VAL A 233 -5.62 15.91 -1.41
N ASN A 234 -6.63 16.50 -0.72
CA ASN A 234 -7.19 17.80 -1.10
C ASN A 234 -6.20 18.96 -0.94
N PRO A 235 -5.43 19.07 0.16
CA PRO A 235 -4.32 20.03 0.25
C PRO A 235 -3.31 19.89 -0.90
N TRP A 236 -3.00 18.66 -1.29
CA TRP A 236 -2.10 18.40 -2.41
C TRP A 236 -2.70 18.85 -3.75
N LEU A 237 -3.97 18.54 -4.01
CA LEU A 237 -4.67 19.02 -5.21
C LEU A 237 -4.68 20.55 -5.28
N ILE A 238 -4.97 21.23 -4.16
CA ILE A 238 -4.95 22.70 -4.07
C ILE A 238 -3.54 23.20 -4.44
N PHE A 239 -2.51 22.67 -3.81
CA PHE A 239 -1.13 23.02 -4.11
C PHE A 239 -0.80 22.85 -5.60
N LEU A 240 -1.16 21.71 -6.20
CA LEU A 240 -0.88 21.45 -7.62
C LEU A 240 -1.57 22.48 -8.53
N ARG A 241 -2.82 22.81 -8.26
CA ARG A 241 -3.57 23.84 -9.02
C ARG A 241 -2.98 25.24 -8.83
N ASP A 242 -2.57 25.57 -7.62
CA ASP A 242 -1.93 26.87 -7.32
C ASP A 242 -0.56 27.00 -8.00
N GLN A 243 0.13 25.89 -8.25
CA GLN A 243 1.37 25.86 -9.05
C GLN A 243 1.10 25.89 -10.56
N GLY A 244 -0.17 25.80 -11.01
CA GLY A 244 -0.54 25.88 -12.41
C GLY A 244 -0.77 24.53 -13.11
N VAL A 245 -0.92 23.44 -12.37
CA VAL A 245 -1.33 22.15 -12.93
C VAL A 245 -2.80 22.22 -13.34
N ASP A 246 -3.10 21.94 -14.62
CA ASP A 246 -4.45 21.81 -15.14
C ASP A 246 -5.01 20.43 -14.79
N TYR A 247 -5.72 20.36 -13.64
CA TYR A 247 -6.18 19.09 -13.08
C TYR A 247 -7.67 18.89 -13.26
N HIS A 248 -8.03 17.92 -14.12
CA HIS A 248 -9.40 17.55 -14.49
C HIS A 248 -9.88 16.36 -13.68
N LEU A 249 -11.02 16.51 -13.01
CA LEU A 249 -11.79 15.44 -12.39
C LEU A 249 -12.97 15.08 -13.29
N GLU A 250 -13.54 13.87 -13.15
CA GLU A 250 -14.62 13.37 -14.00
C GLU A 250 -14.23 13.35 -15.50
N ALA A 251 -12.95 13.25 -15.76
CA ALA A 251 -12.32 13.25 -17.08
C ALA A 251 -11.77 11.86 -17.41
N LYS A 252 -12.58 11.04 -18.07
CA LYS A 252 -12.26 9.65 -18.37
C LYS A 252 -11.41 9.52 -19.62
N VAL A 253 -10.26 8.90 -19.52
CA VAL A 253 -9.45 8.50 -20.67
C VAL A 253 -10.12 7.32 -21.36
N GLU A 254 -10.37 7.43 -22.66
CA GLU A 254 -11.02 6.38 -23.47
C GLU A 254 -10.03 5.58 -24.29
N SER A 255 -8.97 6.22 -24.81
CA SER A 255 -7.93 5.56 -25.61
C SER A 255 -6.62 6.36 -25.62
N ILE A 256 -5.55 5.67 -25.94
CA ILE A 256 -4.23 6.25 -26.21
C ILE A 256 -3.88 5.89 -27.66
N ASP A 257 -3.66 6.87 -28.50
CA ASP A 257 -3.39 6.67 -29.92
C ASP A 257 -1.89 6.60 -30.21
N CYS A 258 -1.42 5.41 -30.59
CA CYS A 258 -0.03 5.14 -30.93
C CYS A 258 0.10 4.92 -32.44
N VAL A 259 0.81 5.82 -33.12
CA VAL A 259 1.03 5.77 -34.57
C VAL A 259 2.53 5.86 -34.84
N ASP A 260 3.05 4.96 -35.66
CA ASP A 260 4.47 4.90 -36.03
C ASP A 260 5.43 4.90 -34.82
N GLY A 261 5.01 4.20 -33.73
CA GLY A 261 5.81 4.07 -32.51
C GLY A 261 5.86 5.34 -31.64
N VAL A 262 4.95 6.27 -31.80
CA VAL A 262 4.85 7.52 -31.04
C VAL A 262 3.40 7.74 -30.60
N ILE A 263 3.17 8.19 -29.38
CA ILE A 263 1.83 8.61 -28.94
C ILE A 263 1.51 9.95 -29.60
N ARG A 264 0.41 9.98 -30.33
CA ARG A 264 -0.08 11.20 -31.03
C ARG A 264 -1.04 11.99 -30.16
N SER A 265 -1.99 11.29 -29.54
CA SER A 265 -2.99 11.89 -28.65
C SER A 265 -3.51 10.87 -27.65
N ALA A 266 -4.20 11.35 -26.63
CA ALA A 266 -5.11 10.55 -25.83
C ALA A 266 -6.53 11.10 -25.99
N LYS A 267 -7.52 10.21 -26.06
CA LYS A 267 -8.94 10.61 -26.14
C LYS A 267 -9.53 10.64 -24.75
N VAL A 268 -10.13 11.76 -24.39
CA VAL A 268 -10.71 12.01 -23.06
C VAL A 268 -12.18 12.40 -23.18
N THR A 269 -13.01 11.85 -22.33
CA THR A 269 -14.42 12.27 -22.17
C THR A 269 -14.58 13.00 -20.85
N GLU A 270 -14.97 14.27 -20.92
CA GLU A 270 -15.26 15.13 -19.76
C GLU A 270 -16.59 15.86 -20.00
N ASN A 271 -17.45 15.91 -18.98
CA ASN A 271 -18.78 16.55 -19.08
C ASN A 271 -19.61 16.08 -20.30
N GLY A 272 -19.51 14.78 -20.65
CA GLY A 272 -20.21 14.17 -21.78
C GLY A 272 -19.66 14.55 -23.15
N LYS A 273 -18.53 15.26 -23.23
CA LYS A 273 -17.84 15.61 -24.48
C LYS A 273 -16.53 14.85 -24.58
N THR A 274 -16.31 14.25 -25.75
CA THR A 274 -15.06 13.56 -26.06
C THR A 274 -14.19 14.48 -26.93
N PHE A 275 -12.91 14.61 -26.56
CA PHE A 275 -11.92 15.39 -27.27
C PHE A 275 -10.55 14.71 -27.23
N GLU A 276 -9.66 15.10 -28.08
CA GLU A 276 -8.28 14.63 -28.11
C GLU A 276 -7.38 15.61 -27.36
N VAL A 277 -6.44 15.06 -26.58
CA VAL A 277 -5.39 15.81 -25.90
C VAL A 277 -4.03 15.43 -26.48
N GLU A 278 -3.28 16.47 -26.89
CA GLU A 278 -1.95 16.34 -27.46
C GLU A 278 -0.90 16.91 -26.49
N ALA A 279 0.27 16.28 -26.44
CA ALA A 279 1.39 16.71 -25.62
C ALA A 279 2.73 16.25 -26.19
N ASP A 280 3.83 16.83 -25.68
CA ASP A 280 5.17 16.36 -25.98
C ASP A 280 5.44 14.98 -25.32
N TYR A 281 4.92 14.77 -24.09
CA TYR A 281 5.09 13.56 -23.31
C TYR A 281 3.78 13.13 -22.64
N TYR A 282 3.63 11.82 -22.45
CA TYR A 282 2.49 11.21 -21.79
C TYR A 282 2.97 10.32 -20.64
N ILE A 283 2.34 10.44 -19.48
CA ILE A 283 2.52 9.52 -18.37
C ILE A 283 1.24 8.75 -18.15
N ALA A 284 1.27 7.43 -18.35
CA ALA A 284 0.16 6.54 -17.96
C ALA A 284 0.32 6.18 -16.47
N ALA A 285 -0.50 6.81 -15.64
CA ALA A 285 -0.53 6.63 -14.19
C ALA A 285 -1.73 5.79 -13.72
N PHE A 286 -2.10 4.81 -14.53
CA PHE A 286 -3.17 3.87 -14.25
C PHE A 286 -2.68 2.68 -13.43
N PRO A 287 -3.53 2.04 -12.62
CA PRO A 287 -3.22 0.73 -12.07
C PRO A 287 -3.16 -0.33 -13.17
N VAL A 288 -2.55 -1.49 -12.89
CA VAL A 288 -2.25 -2.52 -13.90
C VAL A 288 -3.49 -3.03 -14.61
N GLU A 289 -4.59 -3.26 -13.88
CA GLU A 289 -5.87 -3.76 -14.41
C GLU A 289 -6.55 -2.78 -15.38
N VAL A 290 -6.17 -1.51 -15.31
CA VAL A 290 -6.62 -0.46 -16.23
C VAL A 290 -5.63 -0.32 -17.39
N MET A 291 -4.32 -0.19 -17.10
CA MET A 291 -3.30 -0.02 -18.13
C MET A 291 -3.29 -1.15 -19.15
N GLY A 292 -3.48 -2.39 -18.71
CA GLY A 292 -3.54 -3.54 -19.62
C GLY A 292 -4.60 -3.42 -20.71
N LYS A 293 -5.69 -2.68 -20.45
CA LYS A 293 -6.76 -2.43 -21.42
C LYS A 293 -6.40 -1.35 -22.46
N PHE A 294 -5.45 -0.47 -22.14
CA PHE A 294 -4.99 0.59 -23.03
C PHE A 294 -3.84 0.18 -23.95
N ILE A 295 -3.16 -0.94 -23.64
CA ILE A 295 -2.07 -1.43 -24.48
C ILE A 295 -2.62 -2.02 -25.78
N THR A 296 -2.28 -1.38 -26.89
CA THR A 296 -2.70 -1.77 -28.23
C THR A 296 -1.61 -2.59 -28.95
N ASP A 297 -1.97 -3.28 -30.02
CA ASP A 297 -1.01 -4.00 -30.87
C ASP A 297 0.08 -3.07 -31.44
N ALA A 298 -0.27 -1.81 -31.77
CA ALA A 298 0.69 -0.80 -32.24
C ALA A 298 1.70 -0.44 -31.13
N MET A 299 1.26 -0.35 -29.88
CA MET A 299 2.15 -0.13 -28.74
C MET A 299 3.06 -1.33 -28.50
N VAL A 300 2.53 -2.56 -28.56
CA VAL A 300 3.32 -3.80 -28.43
C VAL A 300 4.33 -3.94 -29.58
N GLN A 301 3.97 -3.54 -30.80
CA GLN A 301 4.90 -3.55 -31.91
C GLN A 301 6.06 -2.56 -31.71
N ALA A 302 5.79 -1.40 -31.10
CA ALA A 302 6.80 -0.40 -30.77
C ALA A 302 7.64 -0.76 -29.54
N ASP A 303 7.02 -1.38 -28.56
CA ASP A 303 7.66 -1.88 -27.33
C ASP A 303 7.09 -3.24 -26.90
N PRO A 304 7.76 -4.35 -27.27
CA PRO A 304 7.31 -5.69 -26.92
C PRO A 304 7.26 -5.96 -25.41
N THR A 305 7.96 -5.20 -24.57
CA THR A 305 7.95 -5.39 -23.11
C THR A 305 6.61 -5.05 -22.48
N LEU A 306 5.77 -4.27 -23.15
CA LEU A 306 4.42 -3.93 -22.70
C LEU A 306 3.48 -5.15 -22.61
N VAL A 307 3.79 -6.26 -23.29
CA VAL A 307 3.09 -7.56 -23.08
C VAL A 307 3.19 -8.00 -21.62
N GLY A 308 4.26 -7.67 -20.91
CA GLY A 308 4.40 -7.95 -19.47
C GLY A 308 3.28 -7.31 -18.66
N VAL A 309 2.92 -6.05 -18.95
CA VAL A 309 1.82 -5.37 -18.24
C VAL A 309 0.49 -6.09 -18.48
N GLN A 310 0.23 -6.56 -19.72
CA GLN A 310 -0.99 -7.33 -20.01
C GLN A 310 -1.07 -8.64 -19.22
N LYS A 311 0.06 -9.33 -19.02
CA LYS A 311 0.13 -10.54 -18.18
C LYS A 311 -0.09 -10.26 -16.69
N LEU A 312 0.37 -9.10 -16.21
CA LEU A 312 0.20 -8.69 -14.82
C LEU A 312 -1.24 -8.38 -14.43
N VAL A 313 -2.14 -8.14 -15.40
CA VAL A 313 -3.57 -7.86 -15.14
C VAL A 313 -4.23 -8.93 -14.26
N ASP A 314 -3.83 -10.20 -14.40
CA ASP A 314 -4.34 -11.32 -13.60
C ASP A 314 -3.62 -11.49 -12.25
N SER A 315 -2.62 -10.65 -11.96
CA SER A 315 -1.86 -10.68 -10.71
C SER A 315 -2.42 -9.66 -9.72
N VAL A 316 -3.71 -9.78 -9.42
CA VAL A 316 -4.41 -8.90 -8.49
C VAL A 316 -5.13 -9.68 -7.41
N ALA A 317 -5.34 -9.04 -6.25
CA ALA A 317 -6.14 -9.52 -5.13
C ALA A 317 -6.95 -8.36 -4.55
N TRP A 318 -7.81 -8.64 -3.58
CA TRP A 318 -8.64 -7.63 -2.97
C TRP A 318 -8.17 -7.30 -1.56
N MET A 319 -8.13 -5.99 -1.27
CA MET A 319 -7.85 -5.42 0.05
C MET A 319 -8.66 -4.14 0.18
N ASN A 320 -9.84 -4.25 0.75
CA ASN A 320 -10.80 -3.15 0.81
C ASN A 320 -11.28 -2.90 2.24
N GLY A 321 -11.58 -1.64 2.53
CA GLY A 321 -11.94 -1.18 3.85
C GLY A 321 -13.44 -1.26 4.14
N ILE A 322 -13.74 -1.54 5.41
CA ILE A 322 -15.04 -1.32 6.02
C ILE A 322 -14.86 -0.43 7.25
N GLN A 323 -15.69 0.60 7.41
CA GLN A 323 -15.68 1.46 8.58
C GLN A 323 -16.93 1.19 9.42
N TYR A 324 -16.71 1.07 10.73
CA TYR A 324 -17.79 1.03 11.73
C TYR A 324 -17.78 2.35 12.49
N TYR A 325 -18.92 3.05 12.46
CA TYR A 325 -19.13 4.27 13.23
C TYR A 325 -19.78 3.89 14.55
N LEU A 326 -19.21 4.40 15.64
CA LEU A 326 -19.54 3.94 16.98
C LEU A 326 -20.19 5.04 17.80
N LYS A 327 -21.11 4.67 18.71
CA LYS A 327 -21.79 5.58 19.66
C LYS A 327 -20.88 6.05 20.78
N GLU A 328 -19.73 5.38 20.96
CA GLU A 328 -18.67 5.76 21.87
C GLU A 328 -17.29 5.51 21.25
N GLU A 329 -16.26 6.18 21.73
CA GLU A 329 -14.90 5.93 21.29
C GLU A 329 -14.38 4.63 21.93
N LEU A 330 -13.87 3.72 21.11
CA LEU A 330 -13.22 2.49 21.55
C LEU A 330 -11.72 2.52 21.16
N PRO A 331 -10.84 3.00 22.05
CA PRO A 331 -9.40 3.01 21.80
C PRO A 331 -8.82 1.61 22.10
N ILE A 332 -9.08 0.63 21.21
CA ILE A 332 -8.66 -0.78 21.39
C ILE A 332 -7.15 -0.86 21.61
N THR A 333 -6.38 -0.19 20.73
CA THR A 333 -4.94 0.01 20.88
C THR A 333 -4.53 1.34 20.26
N HIS A 334 -3.45 1.95 20.71
CA HIS A 334 -2.93 3.17 20.09
C HIS A 334 -2.07 2.83 18.86
N GLY A 335 -2.71 2.24 17.86
CA GLY A 335 -2.11 1.77 16.61
C GLY A 335 -3.00 0.76 15.90
N HIS A 336 -2.37 -0.31 15.42
CA HIS A 336 -3.04 -1.36 14.67
C HIS A 336 -3.33 -2.58 15.52
N VAL A 337 -4.41 -3.28 15.16
CA VAL A 337 -4.67 -4.65 15.58
C VAL A 337 -4.60 -5.56 14.36
N ILE A 338 -3.80 -6.62 14.43
CA ILE A 338 -3.74 -7.71 13.45
C ILE A 338 -4.53 -8.89 14.01
N TYR A 339 -5.58 -9.32 13.32
CA TYR A 339 -6.44 -10.44 13.74
C TYR A 339 -5.91 -11.75 13.15
N LEU A 340 -4.98 -12.36 13.87
CA LEU A 340 -4.18 -13.48 13.37
C LEU A 340 -5.00 -14.75 13.08
N ASP A 341 -6.14 -14.94 13.76
CA ASP A 341 -7.04 -16.09 13.59
C ASP A 341 -8.23 -15.81 12.67
N ALA A 342 -8.42 -14.55 12.26
CA ALA A 342 -9.53 -14.16 11.40
C ALA A 342 -9.35 -14.73 9.98
N PRO A 343 -10.28 -15.55 9.48
CA PRO A 343 -10.17 -16.15 8.14
C PRO A 343 -10.04 -15.11 7.03
N TRP A 344 -10.63 -13.94 7.22
CA TRP A 344 -10.57 -12.86 6.23
C TRP A 344 -9.35 -11.95 6.38
N SER A 345 -8.34 -12.38 7.18
CA SER A 345 -7.06 -11.68 7.37
C SER A 345 -7.26 -10.20 7.70
N LEU A 346 -8.01 -9.94 8.77
CA LEU A 346 -8.42 -8.60 9.16
C LEU A 346 -7.29 -7.82 9.82
N THR A 347 -7.26 -6.52 9.57
CA THR A 347 -6.52 -5.53 10.36
C THR A 347 -7.41 -4.37 10.70
N SER A 348 -7.20 -3.68 11.83
CA SER A 348 -8.01 -2.53 12.20
C SER A 348 -7.23 -1.41 12.88
N VAL A 349 -7.82 -0.21 12.83
CA VAL A 349 -7.39 0.99 13.56
C VAL A 349 -8.59 1.69 14.15
N SER A 350 -8.54 2.01 15.45
CA SER A 350 -9.48 2.94 16.09
C SER A 350 -9.04 4.36 15.74
N GLN A 351 -9.68 4.97 14.73
CA GLN A 351 -9.22 6.20 14.10
C GLN A 351 -9.33 7.45 14.99
N LYS A 352 -10.41 7.58 15.76
CA LYS A 352 -10.72 8.84 16.47
C LYS A 352 -9.60 9.27 17.43
N GLN A 353 -8.93 8.34 18.10
CA GLN A 353 -7.80 8.65 18.99
C GLN A 353 -6.62 9.34 18.27
N PHE A 354 -6.49 9.16 16.94
CA PHE A 354 -5.50 9.83 16.10
C PHE A 354 -6.02 11.14 15.48
N TRP A 355 -7.31 11.45 15.64
CA TRP A 355 -7.99 12.59 15.05
C TRP A 355 -8.39 13.63 16.11
N PRO A 356 -7.42 14.25 16.84
CA PRO A 356 -7.73 15.14 17.96
C PRO A 356 -8.59 16.33 17.53
N ASP A 357 -8.33 16.88 16.34
CA ASP A 357 -8.98 18.09 15.83
C ASP A 357 -10.21 17.80 14.94
N VAL A 358 -10.60 16.53 14.78
CA VAL A 358 -11.82 16.17 14.05
C VAL A 358 -12.97 16.06 15.01
N ASP A 359 -13.89 17.01 14.93
CA ASP A 359 -15.15 17.00 15.69
C ASP A 359 -16.20 16.15 14.96
N LEU A 360 -16.36 14.88 15.37
CA LEU A 360 -17.33 13.97 14.76
C LEU A 360 -18.79 14.42 14.93
N SER A 361 -19.10 15.35 15.85
CA SER A 361 -20.44 15.92 15.97
C SER A 361 -20.87 16.76 14.76
N GLN A 362 -19.90 17.15 13.91
CA GLN A 362 -20.13 17.86 12.65
C GLN A 362 -20.41 16.92 11.47
N TYR A 363 -20.43 15.60 11.71
CA TYR A 363 -20.63 14.56 10.70
C TYR A 363 -21.87 13.71 11.04
N GLY A 364 -22.44 13.11 10.01
CA GLY A 364 -23.56 12.18 10.14
C GLY A 364 -24.76 12.83 10.78
N ASP A 365 -25.37 12.17 11.75
CA ASP A 365 -26.45 12.71 12.57
C ASP A 365 -25.94 13.47 13.81
N GLY A 366 -24.62 13.58 14.00
CA GLY A 366 -23.97 14.25 15.12
C GLY A 366 -23.82 13.39 16.38
N THR A 367 -24.18 12.11 16.35
CA THR A 367 -24.14 11.22 17.52
C THR A 367 -22.94 10.27 17.51
N VAL A 368 -22.24 10.14 16.38
CA VAL A 368 -21.04 9.30 16.24
C VAL A 368 -19.91 9.87 17.09
N LYS A 369 -19.24 8.99 17.85
CA LYS A 369 -18.11 9.34 18.73
C LYS A 369 -16.82 8.60 18.41
N GLY A 370 -16.89 7.47 17.70
CA GLY A 370 -15.75 6.64 17.32
C GLY A 370 -15.84 6.17 15.87
N VAL A 371 -14.68 5.88 15.28
CA VAL A 371 -14.55 5.26 13.96
C VAL A 371 -13.55 4.12 14.06
N LEU A 372 -14.01 2.92 13.79
CA LEU A 372 -13.17 1.73 13.69
C LEU A 372 -13.05 1.34 12.22
N SER A 373 -11.88 1.58 11.64
CA SER A 373 -11.57 1.19 10.27
C SER A 373 -10.97 -0.21 10.25
N VAL A 374 -11.44 -1.05 9.34
CA VAL A 374 -11.00 -2.43 9.19
C VAL A 374 -10.71 -2.70 7.73
N ASP A 375 -9.57 -3.32 7.43
CA ASP A 375 -9.24 -3.83 6.10
C ASP A 375 -9.47 -5.34 6.05
N ILE A 376 -10.10 -5.80 4.95
CA ILE A 376 -10.33 -7.19 4.62
C ILE A 376 -9.31 -7.57 3.54
N SER A 377 -8.40 -8.48 3.87
CA SER A 377 -7.29 -8.88 2.98
C SER A 377 -7.45 -10.30 2.42
N ASP A 378 -8.45 -11.06 2.86
CA ASP A 378 -8.85 -12.35 2.30
C ASP A 378 -10.33 -12.37 1.94
N TRP A 379 -10.63 -12.35 0.65
CA TRP A 379 -11.99 -12.35 0.13
C TRP A 379 -12.47 -13.73 -0.33
N ASP A 380 -11.59 -14.74 -0.32
CA ASP A 380 -11.85 -16.07 -0.88
C ASP A 380 -12.08 -17.15 0.18
N THR A 381 -11.52 -16.97 1.39
CA THR A 381 -11.66 -17.93 2.48
C THR A 381 -13.06 -17.89 3.09
N PRO A 382 -13.72 -19.04 3.39
CA PRO A 382 -14.99 -19.04 4.10
C PRO A 382 -14.88 -18.39 5.50
N GLY A 383 -15.86 -17.53 5.83
CA GLY A 383 -15.95 -16.88 7.14
C GLY A 383 -16.49 -17.80 8.25
N VAL A 384 -16.51 -17.29 9.46
CA VAL A 384 -16.91 -18.05 10.68
C VAL A 384 -18.40 -18.03 10.95
N LEU A 385 -19.12 -16.96 10.54
CA LEU A 385 -20.54 -16.78 10.84
C LEU A 385 -21.41 -17.42 9.76
N PHE A 386 -21.12 -17.18 8.47
CA PHE A 386 -21.92 -17.64 7.36
C PHE A 386 -21.30 -18.83 6.61
N GLY A 387 -20.03 -19.16 6.84
CA GLY A 387 -19.33 -20.21 6.10
C GLY A 387 -19.16 -19.93 4.60
N LYS A 388 -19.31 -18.66 4.18
CA LYS A 388 -19.15 -18.17 2.81
C LYS A 388 -17.86 -17.35 2.70
N SER A 389 -17.26 -17.31 1.52
CA SER A 389 -16.23 -16.32 1.20
C SER A 389 -16.85 -14.90 1.14
N ALA A 390 -16.05 -13.87 1.40
CA ALA A 390 -16.52 -12.48 1.33
C ALA A 390 -17.06 -12.12 -0.05
N THR A 391 -16.48 -12.67 -1.12
CA THR A 391 -16.97 -12.49 -2.50
C THR A 391 -18.39 -13.00 -2.74
N LEU A 392 -18.86 -13.96 -1.94
CA LEU A 392 -20.21 -14.55 -2.04
C LEU A 392 -21.20 -13.99 -1.01
N CYS A 393 -20.76 -13.06 -0.18
CA CYS A 393 -21.59 -12.40 0.82
C CYS A 393 -22.26 -11.16 0.26
N THR A 394 -23.43 -10.82 0.79
CA THR A 394 -24.03 -9.48 0.63
C THR A 394 -23.26 -8.48 1.49
N ALA A 395 -23.45 -7.19 1.24
CA ALA A 395 -22.80 -6.13 2.04
C ALA A 395 -23.16 -6.25 3.54
N GLU A 396 -24.41 -6.59 3.89
CA GLU A 396 -24.83 -6.81 5.28
C GLU A 396 -24.18 -8.09 5.88
N GLU A 397 -24.02 -9.14 5.10
CA GLU A 397 -23.30 -10.34 5.54
C GLU A 397 -21.81 -10.04 5.76
N ILE A 398 -21.15 -9.26 4.87
CA ILE A 398 -19.76 -8.83 5.05
C ILE A 398 -19.61 -8.05 6.35
N LYS A 399 -20.46 -7.07 6.58
CA LYS A 399 -20.46 -6.28 7.81
C LYS A 399 -20.61 -7.15 9.06
N ALA A 400 -21.56 -8.10 9.05
CA ALA A 400 -21.81 -8.97 10.20
C ALA A 400 -20.66 -9.97 10.42
N GLU A 401 -20.09 -10.52 9.35
CA GLU A 401 -18.98 -11.46 9.39
C GLU A 401 -17.70 -10.81 9.96
N VAL A 402 -17.31 -9.64 9.43
CA VAL A 402 -16.15 -8.89 9.93
C VAL A 402 -16.31 -8.57 11.42
N TRP A 403 -17.49 -8.09 11.82
CA TRP A 403 -17.79 -7.80 13.21
C TRP A 403 -17.67 -9.04 14.11
N ALA A 404 -18.17 -10.19 13.65
CA ALA A 404 -18.08 -11.46 14.37
C ALA A 404 -16.63 -11.93 14.52
N GLN A 405 -15.82 -11.86 13.45
CA GLN A 405 -14.41 -12.25 13.49
C GLN A 405 -13.60 -11.35 14.46
N MET A 406 -13.88 -10.05 14.48
CA MET A 406 -13.26 -9.14 15.45
C MET A 406 -13.67 -9.47 16.89
N LYS A 407 -14.97 -9.71 17.14
CA LYS A 407 -15.47 -10.08 18.48
C LYS A 407 -14.83 -11.36 18.99
N LEU A 408 -14.66 -12.38 18.15
CA LEU A 408 -14.00 -13.63 18.52
C LEU A 408 -12.55 -13.42 18.97
N SER A 409 -11.86 -12.41 18.39
CA SER A 409 -10.48 -12.11 18.72
C SER A 409 -10.32 -11.10 19.88
N LEU A 410 -11.30 -10.24 20.09
CA LEU A 410 -11.21 -9.17 21.10
C LEU A 410 -11.87 -9.54 22.42
N ASN A 411 -12.95 -10.34 22.36
CA ASN A 411 -13.72 -10.73 23.55
C ASN A 411 -13.26 -12.11 24.03
N VAL A 412 -12.05 -12.18 24.58
CA VAL A 412 -11.43 -13.43 25.08
C VAL A 412 -11.18 -13.34 26.57
N ASP A 413 -11.06 -14.49 27.25
CA ASP A 413 -10.80 -14.62 28.70
C ASP A 413 -11.76 -13.81 29.59
N GLY A 414 -13.02 -13.68 29.16
CA GLY A 414 -14.05 -12.95 29.89
C GLY A 414 -13.98 -11.43 29.72
N ALA A 415 -13.05 -10.90 28.97
CA ALA A 415 -13.06 -9.50 28.54
C ALA A 415 -14.14 -9.28 27.46
N VAL A 416 -14.81 -8.15 27.51
CA VAL A 416 -15.78 -7.69 26.49
C VAL A 416 -15.31 -6.32 26.01
N ILE A 417 -14.58 -6.32 24.90
CA ILE A 417 -14.03 -5.09 24.29
C ILE A 417 -14.96 -4.55 23.23
N LEU A 418 -15.59 -5.43 22.45
CA LEU A 418 -16.46 -5.06 21.34
C LEU A 418 -17.89 -5.59 21.58
N GLU A 419 -18.82 -4.69 21.85
CA GLU A 419 -20.24 -4.98 22.07
C GLU A 419 -21.09 -4.56 20.87
N ASP A 420 -22.25 -5.22 20.65
CA ASP A 420 -23.08 -4.94 19.49
C ASP A 420 -23.83 -3.59 19.61
N ASP A 421 -24.12 -3.15 20.81
CA ASP A 421 -24.87 -1.93 21.12
C ASP A 421 -24.06 -0.65 20.88
N VAL A 422 -22.72 -0.73 20.81
CA VAL A 422 -21.86 0.41 20.47
C VAL A 422 -21.90 0.75 18.98
N LEU A 423 -22.36 -0.17 18.14
CA LEU A 423 -22.45 0.06 16.70
C LEU A 423 -23.56 1.07 16.38
N HIS A 424 -23.19 2.16 15.69
CA HIS A 424 -24.12 3.16 15.17
C HIS A 424 -24.51 2.85 13.73
N SER A 425 -23.53 2.83 12.83
CA SER A 425 -23.68 2.58 11.41
C SER A 425 -22.38 2.06 10.81
N TRP A 426 -22.36 1.78 9.52
CA TRP A 426 -21.19 1.23 8.85
C TRP A 426 -21.13 1.69 7.40
N PHE A 427 -19.93 1.62 6.82
CA PHE A 427 -19.66 1.94 5.42
C PHE A 427 -18.72 0.89 4.86
N LEU A 428 -19.10 0.23 3.79
CA LEU A 428 -18.22 -0.63 3.00
C LEU A 428 -17.74 0.18 1.80
N ASP A 429 -16.46 0.01 1.46
CA ASP A 429 -15.87 0.61 0.25
C ASP A 429 -16.77 0.42 -0.97
N THR A 430 -17.12 1.53 -1.61
CA THR A 430 -18.04 1.57 -2.75
C THR A 430 -17.51 0.96 -4.04
N ASP A 431 -16.20 0.62 -4.10
CA ASP A 431 -15.63 -0.11 -5.23
C ASP A 431 -15.97 -1.59 -5.21
N ILE A 432 -16.49 -2.10 -4.09
CA ILE A 432 -17.14 -3.41 -4.00
C ILE A 432 -18.57 -3.28 -4.52
N GLN A 433 -18.82 -3.90 -5.67
CA GLN A 433 -20.09 -3.78 -6.40
C GLN A 433 -20.95 -5.04 -6.27
N PHE A 434 -22.24 -4.86 -6.03
CA PHE A 434 -23.25 -5.92 -5.88
C PHE A 434 -24.29 -5.80 -6.99
N GLU A 435 -23.96 -6.25 -8.19
CA GLU A 435 -24.86 -6.12 -9.36
C GLU A 435 -26.06 -7.07 -9.27
N ASN A 436 -25.85 -8.26 -8.74
CA ASN A 436 -26.89 -9.27 -8.61
C ASN A 436 -26.74 -10.00 -7.25
N PRO A 437 -27.83 -10.08 -6.43
CA PRO A 437 -27.81 -10.77 -5.14
C PRO A 437 -27.40 -12.25 -5.18
N ASP A 438 -27.58 -12.91 -6.33
CA ASP A 438 -27.26 -14.33 -6.53
C ASP A 438 -25.87 -14.57 -7.13
N GLN A 439 -25.09 -13.53 -7.35
CA GLN A 439 -23.73 -13.60 -7.92
C GLN A 439 -22.69 -13.04 -6.93
N ALA A 440 -21.45 -13.48 -7.12
CA ALA A 440 -20.31 -12.90 -6.39
C ALA A 440 -20.23 -11.39 -6.65
N CYS A 441 -19.89 -10.63 -5.62
CA CYS A 441 -19.58 -9.20 -5.79
C CYS A 441 -18.31 -9.03 -6.65
N THR A 442 -18.11 -7.84 -7.20
CA THR A 442 -16.94 -7.48 -7.98
C THR A 442 -16.19 -6.33 -7.32
N ASN A 443 -14.89 -6.22 -7.58
CA ASN A 443 -14.07 -5.12 -7.09
C ASN A 443 -13.57 -4.29 -8.29
N MET A 444 -13.88 -3.01 -8.28
CA MET A 444 -13.48 -2.08 -9.35
C MET A 444 -12.03 -1.64 -9.23
N GLU A 445 -11.42 -1.78 -8.04
CA GLU A 445 -10.05 -1.32 -7.76
C GLU A 445 -9.25 -2.39 -6.98
N PRO A 446 -8.98 -3.55 -7.58
CA PRO A 446 -8.18 -4.60 -6.94
C PRO A 446 -6.72 -4.14 -6.75
N LEU A 447 -6.00 -4.80 -5.85
CA LEU A 447 -4.61 -4.54 -5.51
C LEU A 447 -3.68 -5.43 -6.33
N LEU A 448 -2.62 -4.88 -6.92
CA LEU A 448 -1.55 -5.69 -7.53
C LEU A 448 -0.86 -6.54 -6.45
N ILE A 449 -0.66 -7.83 -6.73
CA ILE A 449 0.14 -8.74 -5.92
C ILE A 449 1.37 -9.23 -6.68
N ASN A 450 2.49 -9.34 -5.96
CA ASN A 450 3.76 -9.79 -6.53
C ASN A 450 3.88 -11.32 -6.42
N ARG A 451 3.42 -12.01 -7.46
CA ARG A 451 3.49 -13.48 -7.54
C ARG A 451 4.87 -13.92 -8.02
N VAL A 452 5.19 -15.18 -7.72
CA VAL A 452 6.39 -15.84 -8.26
C VAL A 452 6.46 -15.66 -9.78
N GLY A 453 7.63 -15.26 -10.27
CA GLY A 453 7.91 -15.10 -11.70
C GLY A 453 7.38 -13.81 -12.34
N THR A 454 6.71 -12.91 -11.60
CA THR A 454 6.12 -11.69 -12.18
C THR A 454 7.08 -10.52 -12.32
N TRP A 455 8.29 -10.61 -11.80
CA TRP A 455 9.27 -9.53 -11.90
C TRP A 455 9.64 -9.19 -13.35
N ASP A 456 9.81 -10.20 -14.19
CA ASP A 456 10.21 -10.01 -15.59
C ASP A 456 9.12 -9.35 -16.43
N ASP A 457 7.86 -9.48 -16.01
CA ASP A 457 6.70 -8.85 -16.65
C ASP A 457 6.51 -7.39 -16.19
N ARG A 458 7.18 -6.92 -15.13
CA ARG A 458 7.10 -5.53 -14.65
C ARG A 458 7.97 -4.62 -15.53
N PRO A 459 7.40 -3.50 -16.05
CA PRO A 459 8.15 -2.57 -16.90
C PRO A 459 9.02 -1.61 -16.07
N GLU A 460 9.97 -0.98 -16.76
CA GLU A 460 10.58 0.26 -16.28
C GLU A 460 9.60 1.44 -16.39
N ALA A 461 9.93 2.58 -15.77
CA ALA A 461 9.13 3.81 -15.88
C ALA A 461 9.19 4.47 -17.28
N TYR A 462 10.10 4.04 -18.13
CA TYR A 462 10.23 4.45 -19.54
C TYR A 462 9.90 3.28 -20.47
N THR A 463 9.53 3.59 -21.69
CA THR A 463 9.23 2.60 -22.73
C THR A 463 10.09 2.85 -23.97
N ALA A 464 10.08 1.91 -24.91
CA ALA A 464 10.68 2.14 -26.23
C ALA A 464 9.88 3.14 -27.08
N ILE A 465 8.64 3.49 -26.68
CA ILE A 465 7.86 4.58 -27.27
C ILE A 465 8.38 5.90 -26.65
N PRO A 466 9.06 6.76 -27.43
CA PRO A 466 9.91 7.82 -26.88
C PRO A 466 9.17 8.88 -26.06
N ASN A 467 7.86 8.99 -26.19
CA ASN A 467 7.05 9.94 -25.46
C ASN A 467 5.99 9.30 -24.54
N LEU A 468 6.10 8.00 -24.27
CA LEU A 468 5.25 7.29 -23.30
C LEU A 468 6.06 6.83 -22.08
N PHE A 469 5.59 7.21 -20.90
CA PHE A 469 6.14 6.84 -19.60
C PHE A 469 5.07 6.21 -18.72
N LEU A 470 5.49 5.37 -17.78
CA LEU A 470 4.61 4.62 -16.90
C LEU A 470 4.87 5.02 -15.45
N ALA A 471 3.81 5.28 -14.69
CA ALA A 471 3.92 5.66 -13.29
C ALA A 471 2.79 5.02 -12.48
N ALA A 472 3.04 3.86 -11.93
CA ALA A 472 2.13 3.16 -11.00
C ALA A 472 2.89 2.07 -10.24
N ASP A 473 2.22 1.42 -9.33
CA ASP A 473 2.77 0.39 -8.45
C ASP A 473 3.26 -0.89 -9.16
N TYR A 474 2.88 -1.12 -10.41
CA TYR A 474 3.39 -2.23 -11.23
C TYR A 474 4.74 -1.92 -11.91
N VAL A 475 5.19 -0.68 -11.92
CA VAL A 475 6.53 -0.29 -12.41
C VAL A 475 7.60 -0.82 -11.45
N ARG A 476 8.77 -1.19 -11.98
CA ARG A 476 9.92 -1.59 -11.17
C ARG A 476 10.40 -0.45 -10.27
N THR A 477 10.39 -0.69 -8.97
CA THR A 477 10.81 0.27 -7.94
C THR A 477 11.66 -0.44 -6.89
N ASN A 478 12.32 0.30 -6.02
CA ASN A 478 13.05 -0.27 -4.89
C ASN A 478 12.11 -0.91 -3.87
N THR A 479 10.95 -0.27 -3.61
CA THR A 479 9.92 -0.79 -2.71
C THR A 479 9.21 -2.02 -3.28
N ASN A 480 8.96 -2.00 -4.57
CA ASN A 480 8.41 -3.12 -5.34
C ASN A 480 7.08 -3.67 -4.85
N LEU A 481 6.30 -2.88 -4.16
CA LEU A 481 5.06 -3.22 -3.50
C LEU A 481 3.94 -2.28 -3.95
N ALA A 482 2.72 -2.79 -4.06
CA ALA A 482 1.53 -1.99 -4.37
C ALA A 482 1.18 -1.07 -3.19
N THR A 483 1.85 0.06 -3.11
CA THR A 483 1.77 1.04 -2.03
C THR A 483 1.84 2.47 -2.56
N MET A 484 1.49 3.42 -1.72
CA MET A 484 1.66 4.85 -1.98
C MET A 484 3.14 5.19 -2.22
N GLU A 485 4.05 4.51 -1.53
CA GLU A 485 5.50 4.67 -1.69
C GLU A 485 5.96 4.21 -3.07
N GLY A 486 5.58 3.00 -3.49
CA GLY A 486 5.90 2.47 -4.82
C GLY A 486 5.31 3.34 -5.94
N ALA A 487 4.10 3.83 -5.76
CA ALA A 487 3.46 4.75 -6.71
C ALA A 487 4.20 6.09 -6.83
N ASN A 488 4.66 6.68 -5.70
CA ASN A 488 5.44 7.92 -5.70
C ASN A 488 6.83 7.71 -6.32
N GLU A 489 7.51 6.62 -5.97
CA GLU A 489 8.81 6.28 -6.56
C GLU A 489 8.71 6.06 -8.07
N ALA A 490 7.71 5.31 -8.55
CA ALA A 490 7.48 5.09 -9.98
C ALA A 490 7.28 6.41 -10.74
N ALA A 491 6.52 7.35 -10.15
CA ALA A 491 6.33 8.68 -10.71
C ALA A 491 7.64 9.46 -10.82
N ARG A 492 8.49 9.45 -9.79
CA ARG A 492 9.82 10.10 -9.83
C ARG A 492 10.72 9.48 -10.88
N ARG A 493 10.69 8.15 -11.04
CA ARG A 493 11.43 7.46 -12.11
C ARG A 493 10.94 7.87 -13.49
N ALA A 494 9.62 8.01 -13.70
CA ALA A 494 9.05 8.48 -14.96
C ALA A 494 9.47 9.93 -15.26
N VAL A 495 9.44 10.81 -14.27
CA VAL A 495 9.91 12.20 -14.40
C VAL A 495 11.41 12.24 -14.73
N ASN A 496 12.25 11.47 -14.04
CA ASN A 496 13.69 11.39 -14.35
C ASN A 496 13.94 10.90 -15.79
N ALA A 497 13.13 9.97 -16.28
CA ALA A 497 13.22 9.51 -17.67
C ALA A 497 12.80 10.60 -18.65
N ILE A 498 11.77 11.41 -18.36
CA ILE A 498 11.39 12.59 -19.18
C ILE A 498 12.52 13.62 -19.18
N LEU A 499 13.08 13.97 -18.02
CA LEU A 499 14.20 14.93 -17.95
C LEU A 499 15.39 14.48 -18.82
N LYS A 500 15.72 13.20 -18.77
CA LYS A 500 16.78 12.60 -19.59
C LYS A 500 16.43 12.66 -21.08
N GLN A 501 15.19 12.31 -21.44
CA GLN A 501 14.72 12.31 -22.84
C GLN A 501 14.69 13.73 -23.43
N ASP A 502 14.32 14.71 -22.60
CA ASP A 502 14.24 16.13 -22.99
C ASP A 502 15.61 16.83 -23.00
N GLY A 503 16.65 16.19 -22.44
CA GLY A 503 17.96 16.81 -22.22
C GLY A 503 17.89 18.00 -21.26
N SER A 504 16.97 17.95 -20.30
CA SER A 504 16.76 18.99 -19.30
C SER A 504 17.97 19.17 -18.39
N ALA A 505 18.26 20.41 -18.01
CA ALA A 505 19.27 20.74 -17.02
C ALA A 505 18.74 20.75 -15.58
N GLU A 506 17.45 20.48 -15.37
CA GLU A 506 16.84 20.41 -14.06
C GLU A 506 17.35 19.20 -13.27
N GLU A 507 17.47 19.36 -11.96
CA GLU A 507 17.92 18.29 -11.06
C GLU A 507 16.95 17.10 -11.07
N PRO A 508 17.45 15.88 -11.23
CA PRO A 508 16.63 14.67 -11.14
C PRO A 508 15.91 14.57 -9.79
N CYS A 509 14.76 13.90 -9.79
CA CYS A 509 14.11 13.49 -8.55
C CYS A 509 15.00 12.50 -7.80
N GLU A 510 15.12 12.66 -6.50
CA GLU A 510 15.87 11.73 -5.65
C GLU A 510 15.11 10.40 -5.55
N ILE A 511 15.86 9.31 -5.69
CA ILE A 511 15.38 7.93 -5.55
C ILE A 511 16.17 7.27 -4.42
N TRP A 512 15.48 6.84 -3.38
CA TRP A 512 16.08 6.19 -2.22
C TRP A 512 16.02 4.67 -2.31
N GLU A 513 17.09 4.04 -1.88
CA GLU A 513 17.14 2.60 -1.71
C GLU A 513 16.54 2.19 -0.35
N MET A 514 16.11 0.94 -0.26
CA MET A 514 15.80 0.28 1.02
C MET A 514 17.10 -0.09 1.75
N TYR A 515 17.02 -0.48 3.02
CA TYR A 515 18.17 -0.89 3.87
C TYR A 515 19.18 0.19 4.24
N THR A 516 18.82 1.45 4.30
CA THR A 516 19.73 2.47 4.81
C THR A 516 19.86 2.34 6.34
N PHE A 517 21.04 1.96 6.80
CA PHE A 517 21.43 2.11 8.22
C PHE A 517 21.72 3.59 8.48
N GLU A 518 20.70 4.36 8.82
CA GLU A 518 20.81 5.81 9.03
C GLU A 518 21.83 6.21 10.10
N PHE A 519 22.17 5.29 11.03
CA PHE A 519 23.11 5.60 12.10
C PHE A 519 24.57 5.45 11.76
N MET A 520 24.91 4.65 10.74
CA MET A 520 26.29 4.19 10.62
C MET A 520 27.04 4.79 9.44
N HIS A 521 26.38 5.41 8.47
CA HIS A 521 27.00 5.90 7.21
C HIS A 521 27.98 4.91 6.55
N ILE A 522 27.94 3.64 7.00
CA ILE A 522 28.83 2.57 6.56
C ILE A 522 27.97 1.49 5.93
N ASP A 523 28.22 1.20 4.69
CA ASP A 523 27.60 0.08 4.01
C ASP A 523 28.30 -1.24 4.41
N LEU A 524 27.90 -1.76 5.57
CA LEU A 524 28.45 -2.99 6.13
C LEU A 524 28.09 -4.24 5.30
N LEU A 525 27.10 -4.14 4.43
CA LEU A 525 26.62 -5.27 3.63
C LEU A 525 27.39 -5.43 2.31
N LYS A 526 28.08 -4.39 1.82
CA LYS A 526 28.83 -4.43 0.56
C LYS A 526 29.78 -5.63 0.44
N PRO A 527 30.57 -5.98 1.47
CA PRO A 527 31.46 -7.15 1.36
C PRO A 527 30.68 -8.46 1.15
N TYR A 528 29.54 -8.62 1.83
CA TYR A 528 28.65 -9.78 1.67
C TYR A 528 28.05 -9.84 0.28
N HIS A 529 27.50 -8.71 -0.22
CA HIS A 529 26.94 -8.62 -1.57
C HIS A 529 28.00 -8.96 -2.65
N HIS A 530 29.24 -8.47 -2.49
CA HIS A 530 30.32 -8.81 -3.41
C HIS A 530 30.72 -10.28 -3.33
N HIS A 531 30.72 -10.88 -2.13
CA HIS A 531 30.98 -12.30 -1.96
C HIS A 531 29.88 -13.13 -2.62
N ASP A 532 28.62 -12.85 -2.30
CA ASP A 532 27.48 -13.57 -2.84
C ASP A 532 27.36 -13.43 -4.37
N LYS A 533 27.67 -12.25 -4.93
CA LYS A 533 27.70 -12.05 -6.38
C LYS A 533 28.69 -13.00 -7.07
N ARG A 534 29.92 -13.13 -6.54
CA ARG A 534 30.90 -14.08 -7.07
C ARG A 534 30.45 -15.53 -6.99
N ARG A 535 29.64 -15.87 -5.97
CA ARG A 535 29.03 -17.21 -5.83
C ARG A 535 27.90 -17.40 -6.84
N PHE A 536 27.03 -16.43 -6.95
CA PHE A 536 25.91 -16.45 -7.88
C PHE A 536 26.39 -16.61 -9.33
N GLU A 537 27.39 -15.83 -9.76
CA GLU A 537 28.02 -15.93 -11.09
C GLU A 537 28.63 -17.32 -11.38
N LYS A 538 28.93 -18.09 -10.34
CA LYS A 538 29.41 -19.49 -10.44
C LYS A 538 28.30 -20.53 -10.31
N GLY A 539 27.05 -20.12 -10.18
CA GLY A 539 25.92 -21.01 -9.94
C GLY A 539 25.93 -21.67 -8.55
N LEU A 540 26.63 -21.07 -7.57
CA LEU A 540 26.70 -21.58 -6.20
C LEU A 540 25.61 -20.97 -5.33
N PRO A 541 25.05 -21.74 -4.36
CA PRO A 541 24.04 -21.22 -3.43
C PRO A 541 24.66 -20.15 -2.51
N TRP A 542 23.82 -19.32 -1.91
CA TRP A 542 24.19 -18.42 -0.84
C TRP A 542 24.78 -19.20 0.37
N ASP A 543 25.81 -18.66 1.06
CA ASP A 543 26.41 -19.28 2.25
C ASP A 543 26.46 -18.35 3.47
N GLY A 544 26.23 -17.06 3.31
CA GLY A 544 26.22 -16.09 4.41
C GLY A 544 27.60 -15.69 4.92
N GLU A 545 28.67 -16.08 4.26
CA GLU A 545 30.03 -15.83 4.68
C GLU A 545 30.62 -14.55 4.04
N LEU A 546 31.73 -14.07 4.58
CA LEU A 546 32.46 -12.91 4.05
C LEU A 546 33.59 -13.30 3.08
N PHE A 547 34.06 -14.54 3.15
CA PHE A 547 35.27 -14.99 2.46
C PHE A 547 35.09 -16.34 1.79
#